data_75aca0a33d16f04b05346d1d123e2f77
#
_entry.id   75aca0a33d16f04b05346d1d123e2f77
#
_cell.length_a   1.000
_cell.length_b   1.000
_cell.length_c   1.000
_cell.angle_alpha   90.00
_cell.angle_beta   90.00
_cell.angle_gamma   90.00
#
_symmetry.space_group_name_H-M   'P 1'
#
loop_
_entity.id
_entity.type
_entity.pdbx_description
1 polymer ?
#
loop_
_entity_poly.entity_id
_entity_poly.type
_entity_poly.pdbx_seq_one_letter_code
_entity_poly.pdbx_strand_id
1 'polypeptide(L)'
;MKPIRLTMQAFGSYGEKTEIDFPKGGDFFLISGDTGSGKSTIFDAMMFALYGEVSTNGSGKENELLSQFVDVRNDKPVVSLVFTAHQHGQEETYKITRTPRHIRPAKRTGAKQQEEGETAELLMPDGSQYPSKLSDTNRKIEEIVGLTADQFRKVVMIAQGEFMDFLRAGSKEKTELLRDLLKTDYYYQLSERLKTLAKEKNTAAKTQRANMSFFAGRAVTEGLPEEDAQALEAAKGAVITAKELQPEQVDALAEVLSDVCARLQLQQGDLAQRQTAAQNDRDECMKRIE
;
A
#
# COMPACT_ATOMS: atom_id res chain seq x y z
N MET A 1 -12.91 -1.56 -20.82
CA MET A 1 -14.38 -1.69 -20.82
C MET A 1 -14.96 -0.72 -21.85
N LYS A 2 -15.95 -1.15 -22.68
CA LYS A 2 -16.70 -0.29 -23.60
C LYS A 2 -18.20 -0.50 -23.39
N PRO A 3 -19.03 0.53 -23.18
CA PRO A 3 -20.47 0.39 -23.09
C PRO A 3 -21.05 0.05 -24.47
N ILE A 4 -22.04 -0.83 -24.52
CA ILE A 4 -22.76 -1.23 -25.75
C ILE A 4 -24.18 -0.65 -25.70
N ARG A 5 -24.91 -0.90 -24.60
CA ARG A 5 -26.29 -0.46 -24.41
C ARG A 5 -26.55 -0.17 -22.96
N LEU A 6 -27.19 0.97 -22.70
CA LEU A 6 -27.73 1.35 -21.40
C LEU A 6 -29.26 1.40 -21.49
N THR A 7 -29.91 0.70 -20.58
CA THR A 7 -31.37 0.76 -20.42
C THR A 7 -31.70 1.32 -19.05
N MET A 8 -32.56 2.30 -18.99
CA MET A 8 -33.03 2.96 -17.77
C MET A 8 -34.54 2.99 -17.74
N GLN A 9 -35.14 2.80 -16.57
CA GLN A 9 -36.57 2.96 -16.32
C GLN A 9 -36.77 3.45 -14.90
N ALA A 10 -37.63 4.44 -14.72
CA ALA A 10 -37.95 5.07 -13.45
C ALA A 10 -36.69 5.53 -12.67
N PHE A 11 -35.67 6.01 -13.40
CA PHE A 11 -34.35 6.38 -12.86
C PHE A 11 -34.02 7.85 -13.20
N GLY A 12 -33.80 8.68 -12.19
CA GLY A 12 -33.45 10.10 -12.34
C GLY A 12 -34.43 10.86 -13.26
N SER A 13 -33.91 11.44 -14.34
CA SER A 13 -34.70 12.17 -15.33
C SER A 13 -35.48 11.26 -16.29
N TYR A 14 -35.26 9.95 -16.25
CA TYR A 14 -35.87 8.99 -17.16
C TYR A 14 -36.99 8.22 -16.46
N GLY A 15 -38.24 8.64 -16.69
CA GLY A 15 -39.42 7.96 -16.16
C GLY A 15 -39.75 6.69 -16.91
N GLU A 16 -39.94 6.81 -18.22
CA GLU A 16 -40.25 5.70 -19.09
C GLU A 16 -39.00 4.89 -19.45
N LYS A 17 -39.22 3.64 -19.90
CA LYS A 17 -38.12 2.80 -20.36
C LYS A 17 -37.40 3.45 -21.54
N THR A 18 -36.14 3.81 -21.32
CA THR A 18 -35.28 4.45 -22.32
C THR A 18 -34.08 3.57 -22.59
N GLU A 19 -33.79 3.32 -23.84
CA GLU A 19 -32.62 2.56 -24.30
C GLU A 19 -31.66 3.45 -25.06
N ILE A 20 -30.39 3.44 -24.71
CA ILE A 20 -29.32 4.19 -25.38
C ILE A 20 -28.31 3.18 -25.90
N ASP A 21 -28.23 3.08 -27.23
CA ASP A 21 -27.20 2.28 -27.91
C ASP A 21 -25.97 3.16 -28.16
N PHE A 22 -24.81 2.66 -27.71
CA PHE A 22 -23.53 3.31 -27.97
C PHE A 22 -22.97 2.85 -29.31
N PRO A 23 -22.42 3.75 -30.12
CA PRO A 23 -21.98 3.42 -31.48
C PRO A 23 -20.91 2.31 -31.49
N LYS A 24 -21.09 1.34 -32.35
CA LYS A 24 -20.09 0.31 -32.62
C LYS A 24 -19.02 0.89 -33.56
N GLY A 25 -17.77 0.97 -33.08
CA GLY A 25 -16.63 1.37 -33.94
C GLY A 25 -16.28 2.85 -33.97
N GLY A 26 -16.92 3.70 -33.17
CA GLY A 26 -16.48 5.07 -32.94
C GLY A 26 -15.77 5.20 -31.59
N ASP A 27 -14.61 5.86 -31.57
CA ASP A 27 -13.89 6.11 -30.32
C ASP A 27 -14.48 7.31 -29.54
N PHE A 28 -15.30 8.14 -30.19
CA PHE A 28 -15.90 9.33 -29.62
C PHE A 28 -17.39 9.45 -30.00
N PHE A 29 -18.20 9.88 -29.04
CA PHE A 29 -19.58 10.28 -29.26
C PHE A 29 -19.93 11.49 -28.39
N LEU A 30 -20.84 12.33 -28.87
CA LEU A 30 -21.28 13.53 -28.17
C LEU A 30 -22.71 13.35 -27.70
N ILE A 31 -22.96 13.56 -26.41
CA ILE A 31 -24.29 13.68 -25.83
C ILE A 31 -24.61 15.17 -25.70
N SER A 32 -25.56 15.70 -26.52
CA SER A 32 -25.98 17.07 -26.48
C SER A 32 -27.45 17.20 -26.08
N GLY A 33 -27.82 18.33 -25.51
CA GLY A 33 -29.20 18.65 -25.10
C GLY A 33 -29.20 19.79 -24.10
N ASP A 34 -30.39 20.31 -23.77
CA ASP A 34 -30.56 21.43 -22.87
C ASP A 34 -30.13 21.10 -21.42
N THR A 35 -29.91 22.16 -20.62
CA THR A 35 -29.63 22.00 -19.19
C THR A 35 -30.83 21.32 -18.51
N GLY A 36 -30.57 20.27 -17.71
CA GLY A 36 -31.66 19.52 -17.06
C GLY A 36 -32.22 18.37 -17.90
N SER A 37 -31.81 18.17 -19.15
CA SER A 37 -32.30 17.09 -20.04
C SER A 37 -31.85 15.68 -19.66
N GLY A 38 -31.13 15.50 -18.55
CA GLY A 38 -30.72 14.18 -18.09
C GLY A 38 -29.37 13.66 -18.61
N LYS A 39 -28.54 14.52 -19.24
CA LYS A 39 -27.21 14.11 -19.74
C LYS A 39 -26.33 13.51 -18.66
N SER A 40 -26.26 14.13 -17.50
CA SER A 40 -25.47 13.63 -16.35
C SER A 40 -26.07 12.34 -15.79
N THR A 41 -27.40 12.21 -15.83
CA THR A 41 -28.11 11.00 -15.37
C THR A 41 -27.68 9.74 -16.15
N ILE A 42 -27.26 9.88 -17.41
CA ILE A 42 -26.72 8.77 -18.21
C ILE A 42 -25.43 8.22 -17.54
N PHE A 43 -24.54 9.11 -17.10
CA PHE A 43 -23.31 8.72 -16.40
C PHE A 43 -23.61 8.17 -15.01
N ASP A 44 -24.56 8.77 -14.27
CA ASP A 44 -25.03 8.24 -12.99
C ASP A 44 -25.62 6.85 -13.12
N ALA A 45 -26.37 6.59 -14.19
CA ALA A 45 -26.94 5.28 -14.48
C ALA A 45 -25.85 4.24 -14.81
N MET A 46 -24.83 4.60 -15.57
CA MET A 46 -23.68 3.68 -15.82
C MET A 46 -22.93 3.37 -14.54
N MET A 47 -22.66 4.39 -13.71
CA MET A 47 -21.97 4.22 -12.44
C MET A 47 -22.81 3.36 -11.49
N PHE A 48 -24.12 3.63 -11.40
CA PHE A 48 -25.03 2.84 -10.59
C PHE A 48 -25.11 1.39 -11.09
N ALA A 49 -25.23 1.17 -12.39
CA ALA A 49 -25.25 -0.20 -12.94
C ALA A 49 -24.01 -1.01 -12.57
N LEU A 50 -22.82 -0.40 -12.63
CA LEU A 50 -21.56 -1.08 -12.33
C LEU A 50 -21.36 -1.27 -10.82
N TYR A 51 -21.53 -0.21 -10.03
CA TYR A 51 -21.07 -0.20 -8.63
C TYR A 51 -22.18 -0.02 -7.58
N GLY A 52 -23.42 0.31 -8.00
CA GLY A 52 -24.50 0.66 -7.06
C GLY A 52 -24.37 2.06 -6.46
N GLU A 53 -23.50 2.89 -7.01
CA GLU A 53 -23.21 4.25 -6.55
C GLU A 53 -23.49 5.26 -7.67
N VAL A 54 -23.63 6.55 -7.32
CA VAL A 54 -23.75 7.65 -8.30
C VAL A 54 -22.45 8.41 -8.46
N SER A 55 -22.33 9.16 -9.54
CA SER A 55 -21.12 9.93 -9.86
C SER A 55 -20.90 11.11 -8.90
N THR A 56 -21.97 11.70 -8.36
CA THR A 56 -21.89 12.81 -7.41
C THR A 56 -21.63 12.32 -5.99
N ASN A 57 -20.58 12.84 -5.33
CA ASN A 57 -20.18 12.49 -3.97
C ASN A 57 -21.34 12.63 -2.97
N GLY A 58 -21.82 11.51 -2.46
CA GLY A 58 -22.79 11.48 -1.38
C GLY A 58 -23.45 10.10 -1.22
N SER A 59 -22.89 9.26 -0.36
CA SER A 59 -23.63 8.17 0.28
C SER A 59 -24.81 8.77 1.04
N GLY A 60 -26.03 8.51 0.59
CA GLY A 60 -27.26 9.00 1.22
C GLY A 60 -28.29 9.56 0.24
N LYS A 61 -28.00 9.65 -1.04
CA LYS A 61 -28.91 10.15 -2.08
C LYS A 61 -29.67 9.05 -2.82
N GLU A 62 -29.88 7.89 -2.19
CA GLU A 62 -30.64 6.77 -2.80
C GLU A 62 -32.03 7.23 -3.29
N ASN A 63 -32.66 8.17 -2.60
CA ASN A 63 -33.95 8.75 -3.03
C ASN A 63 -33.86 9.64 -4.26
N GLU A 64 -32.67 10.19 -4.59
CA GLU A 64 -32.45 11.02 -5.78
C GLU A 64 -32.29 10.17 -7.05
N LEU A 65 -32.05 8.85 -6.90
CA LEU A 65 -31.96 7.91 -8.03
C LEU A 65 -33.31 7.58 -8.64
N LEU A 66 -34.37 7.69 -7.85
CA LEU A 66 -35.71 7.37 -8.31
C LEU A 66 -36.29 8.53 -9.13
N SER A 67 -36.92 8.20 -10.24
CA SER A 67 -37.57 9.22 -11.06
C SER A 67 -38.74 9.88 -10.33
N GLN A 68 -38.79 11.20 -10.38
CA GLN A 68 -39.95 11.99 -9.89
C GLN A 68 -41.05 12.13 -10.93
N PHE A 69 -40.84 11.67 -12.16
CA PHE A 69 -41.77 11.81 -13.28
C PHE A 69 -42.77 10.68 -13.41
N VAL A 70 -42.53 9.57 -12.68
CA VAL A 70 -43.39 8.38 -12.69
C VAL A 70 -43.63 7.91 -11.28
N ASP A 71 -44.71 7.16 -11.08
CA ASP A 71 -44.93 6.47 -9.79
C ASP A 71 -44.10 5.20 -9.71
N VAL A 72 -42.91 5.31 -9.08
CA VAL A 72 -41.97 4.18 -8.90
C VAL A 72 -42.59 2.97 -8.18
N ARG A 73 -43.77 3.11 -7.60
CA ARG A 73 -44.52 1.99 -7.04
C ARG A 73 -45.16 1.12 -8.12
N ASN A 74 -45.47 1.72 -9.26
CA ASN A 74 -46.05 1.02 -10.42
C ASN A 74 -44.98 0.67 -11.44
N ASP A 75 -44.03 1.58 -11.65
CA ASP A 75 -42.94 1.44 -12.60
C ASP A 75 -41.65 1.08 -11.85
N LYS A 76 -41.31 -0.21 -11.85
CA LYS A 76 -40.12 -0.70 -11.14
C LYS A 76 -38.86 0.00 -11.67
N PRO A 77 -38.08 0.66 -10.78
CA PRO A 77 -36.82 1.31 -11.20
C PRO A 77 -35.79 0.25 -11.56
N VAL A 78 -35.25 0.33 -12.76
CA VAL A 78 -34.26 -0.62 -13.27
C VAL A 78 -33.22 0.11 -14.10
N VAL A 79 -31.96 -0.22 -13.90
CA VAL A 79 -30.84 0.19 -14.77
C VAL A 79 -30.13 -1.07 -15.25
N SER A 80 -29.91 -1.18 -16.54
CA SER A 80 -29.18 -2.30 -17.14
C SER A 80 -28.11 -1.78 -18.08
N LEU A 81 -26.89 -2.25 -17.94
CA LEU A 81 -25.76 -1.93 -18.78
C LEU A 81 -25.20 -3.17 -19.44
N VAL A 82 -25.14 -3.18 -20.77
CA VAL A 82 -24.39 -4.14 -21.56
C VAL A 82 -23.07 -3.52 -21.94
N PHE A 83 -21.98 -4.20 -21.64
CA PHE A 83 -20.63 -3.69 -21.90
C PHE A 83 -19.65 -4.80 -22.26
N THR A 84 -18.55 -4.43 -22.92
CA THR A 84 -17.43 -5.35 -23.13
C THR A 84 -16.26 -5.03 -22.21
N ALA A 85 -15.54 -6.06 -21.79
CA ALA A 85 -14.30 -5.95 -21.05
C ALA A 85 -13.28 -6.96 -21.59
N HIS A 86 -11.98 -6.62 -21.50
CA HIS A 86 -10.90 -7.54 -21.87
C HIS A 86 -10.57 -8.42 -20.66
N GLN A 87 -10.77 -9.73 -20.83
CA GLN A 87 -10.40 -10.74 -19.86
C GLN A 87 -9.54 -11.79 -20.55
N HIS A 88 -8.40 -12.14 -19.96
CA HIS A 88 -7.49 -13.16 -20.48
C HIS A 88 -7.09 -12.97 -21.96
N GLY A 89 -7.00 -11.69 -22.40
CA GLY A 89 -6.64 -11.35 -23.79
C GLY A 89 -7.78 -11.41 -24.80
N GLN A 90 -9.02 -11.68 -24.38
CA GLN A 90 -10.20 -11.70 -25.22
C GLN A 90 -11.21 -10.64 -24.79
N GLU A 91 -11.96 -10.11 -25.77
CA GLU A 91 -13.05 -9.18 -25.49
C GLU A 91 -14.33 -9.97 -25.21
N GLU A 92 -14.85 -9.85 -24.00
CA GLU A 92 -16.02 -10.56 -23.54
C GLU A 92 -17.17 -9.59 -23.23
N THR A 93 -18.41 -10.02 -23.47
CA THR A 93 -19.63 -9.20 -23.26
C THR A 93 -20.33 -9.61 -21.99
N TYR A 94 -20.63 -8.61 -21.16
CA TYR A 94 -21.32 -8.76 -19.88
C TYR A 94 -22.59 -7.92 -19.87
N LYS A 95 -23.58 -8.33 -19.07
CA LYS A 95 -24.77 -7.53 -18.78
C LYS A 95 -25.00 -7.48 -17.29
N ILE A 96 -25.01 -6.28 -16.73
CA ILE A 96 -25.39 -6.03 -15.33
C ILE A 96 -26.74 -5.34 -15.30
N THR A 97 -27.62 -5.79 -14.42
CA THR A 97 -28.95 -5.19 -14.17
C THR A 97 -29.08 -4.89 -12.69
N ARG A 98 -29.36 -3.66 -12.32
CA ARG A 98 -29.59 -3.25 -10.94
C ARG A 98 -30.95 -2.61 -10.78
N THR A 99 -31.51 -2.84 -9.61
CA THR A 99 -32.71 -2.18 -9.12
C THR A 99 -32.32 -1.42 -7.87
N PRO A 100 -32.47 -0.08 -7.81
CA PRO A 100 -32.21 0.67 -6.58
C PRO A 100 -33.25 0.31 -5.50
N ARG A 101 -32.93 0.63 -4.26
CA ARG A 101 -33.89 0.53 -3.16
C ARG A 101 -35.13 1.35 -3.47
N HIS A 102 -36.32 0.79 -3.34
CA HIS A 102 -37.58 1.44 -3.63
C HIS A 102 -38.74 0.88 -2.81
N ILE A 103 -39.84 1.62 -2.75
CA ILE A 103 -41.06 1.20 -2.07
C ILE A 103 -41.95 0.48 -3.08
N ARG A 104 -42.28 -0.76 -2.79
CA ARG A 104 -43.22 -1.57 -3.58
C ARG A 104 -44.65 -1.37 -3.10
N PRO A 105 -45.65 -1.33 -4.00
CA PRO A 105 -47.04 -1.32 -3.62
C PRO A 105 -47.42 -2.62 -2.85
N ALA A 106 -48.29 -2.47 -1.87
CA ALA A 106 -48.78 -3.59 -1.13
C ALA A 106 -49.62 -4.52 -2.05
N LYS A 107 -49.34 -5.82 -2.04
CA LYS A 107 -50.10 -6.81 -2.84
C LYS A 107 -51.54 -6.99 -2.42
N ARG A 108 -51.95 -6.47 -1.25
CA ARG A 108 -53.34 -6.53 -0.72
C ARG A 108 -53.78 -5.15 -0.25
N THR A 109 -55.02 -4.80 -0.52
CA THR A 109 -55.63 -3.55 -0.04
C THR A 109 -55.55 -3.50 1.49
N GLY A 110 -54.94 -2.42 2.02
CA GLY A 110 -54.78 -2.22 3.46
C GLY A 110 -53.46 -2.80 4.06
N ALA A 111 -52.61 -3.46 3.28
CA ALA A 111 -51.30 -3.89 3.75
C ALA A 111 -50.30 -2.71 3.76
N LYS A 112 -49.34 -2.74 4.70
CA LYS A 112 -48.25 -1.74 4.74
C LYS A 112 -47.41 -1.82 3.47
N GLN A 113 -46.96 -0.63 2.97
CA GLN A 113 -45.97 -0.54 1.92
C GLN A 113 -44.70 -1.30 2.34
N GLN A 114 -44.15 -2.06 1.41
CA GLN A 114 -42.95 -2.87 1.65
C GLN A 114 -41.76 -2.26 0.91
N GLU A 115 -40.70 -1.98 1.61
CA GLU A 115 -39.43 -1.54 1.04
C GLU A 115 -38.71 -2.75 0.42
N GLU A 116 -38.35 -2.65 -0.87
CA GLU A 116 -37.46 -3.58 -1.55
C GLU A 116 -36.03 -3.02 -1.54
N GLY A 117 -35.10 -3.85 -1.05
CA GLY A 117 -33.68 -3.50 -1.06
C GLY A 117 -33.08 -3.50 -2.47
N GLU A 118 -31.90 -2.94 -2.60
CA GLU A 118 -31.13 -2.97 -3.84
C GLU A 118 -30.87 -4.43 -4.29
N THR A 119 -30.96 -4.65 -5.61
CA THR A 119 -30.60 -5.94 -6.23
C THR A 119 -29.63 -5.72 -7.38
N ALA A 120 -28.73 -6.70 -7.62
CA ALA A 120 -27.82 -6.72 -8.76
C ALA A 120 -27.80 -8.13 -9.36
N GLU A 121 -27.95 -8.20 -10.68
CA GLU A 121 -27.89 -9.43 -11.47
C GLU A 121 -26.85 -9.28 -12.58
N LEU A 122 -25.81 -10.11 -12.54
CA LEU A 122 -24.75 -10.13 -13.53
C LEU A 122 -24.88 -11.34 -14.42
N LEU A 123 -25.03 -11.12 -15.73
CA LEU A 123 -24.99 -12.14 -16.76
C LEU A 123 -23.59 -12.22 -17.33
N MET A 124 -23.03 -13.42 -17.31
CA MET A 124 -21.70 -13.75 -17.81
C MET A 124 -21.69 -13.93 -19.34
N PRO A 125 -20.54 -13.94 -20.00
CA PRO A 125 -20.43 -14.10 -21.46
C PRO A 125 -21.00 -15.39 -22.01
N ASP A 126 -21.01 -16.45 -21.21
CA ASP A 126 -21.59 -17.76 -21.54
C ASP A 126 -23.13 -17.80 -21.40
N GLY A 127 -23.74 -16.69 -21.02
CA GLY A 127 -25.18 -16.58 -20.77
C GLY A 127 -25.62 -17.07 -19.40
N SER A 128 -24.71 -17.53 -18.55
CA SER A 128 -25.02 -17.91 -17.16
C SER A 128 -25.22 -16.70 -16.27
N GLN A 129 -26.13 -16.81 -15.31
CA GLN A 129 -26.28 -15.79 -14.27
C GLN A 129 -25.26 -16.05 -13.17
N TYR A 130 -24.48 -15.01 -12.81
CA TYR A 130 -23.53 -15.09 -11.71
C TYR A 130 -24.30 -15.25 -10.37
N PRO A 131 -24.19 -16.40 -9.70
CA PRO A 131 -24.99 -16.69 -8.51
C PRO A 131 -24.39 -15.95 -7.30
N SER A 132 -25.03 -14.85 -6.85
CA SER A 132 -24.42 -14.17 -5.73
C SER A 132 -25.30 -13.19 -4.99
N LYS A 133 -24.80 -12.83 -3.82
CA LYS A 133 -25.23 -11.69 -3.03
C LYS A 133 -24.69 -10.40 -3.67
N LEU A 134 -25.33 -9.29 -3.36
CA LEU A 134 -24.94 -7.96 -3.86
C LEU A 134 -23.44 -7.66 -3.72
N SER A 135 -22.86 -7.97 -2.56
CA SER A 135 -21.43 -7.77 -2.27
C SER A 135 -20.49 -8.56 -3.20
N ASP A 136 -20.88 -9.78 -3.56
CA ASP A 136 -20.07 -10.64 -4.42
C ASP A 136 -20.14 -10.18 -5.88
N THR A 137 -21.33 -9.72 -6.31
CA THR A 137 -21.53 -9.10 -7.63
C THR A 137 -20.69 -7.82 -7.74
N ASN A 138 -20.68 -6.97 -6.72
CA ASN A 138 -19.85 -5.75 -6.72
C ASN A 138 -18.37 -6.09 -6.87
N ARG A 139 -17.85 -7.01 -6.09
CA ARG A 139 -16.45 -7.47 -6.20
C ARG A 139 -16.15 -8.08 -7.57
N LYS A 140 -17.10 -8.85 -8.15
CA LYS A 140 -16.91 -9.42 -9.48
C LYS A 140 -16.87 -8.36 -10.57
N ILE A 141 -17.68 -7.30 -10.46
CA ILE A 141 -17.62 -6.14 -11.37
C ILE A 141 -16.28 -5.41 -11.23
N GLU A 142 -15.78 -5.18 -10.04
CA GLU A 142 -14.45 -4.58 -9.83
C GLU A 142 -13.33 -5.43 -10.48
N GLU A 143 -13.43 -6.75 -10.40
CA GLU A 143 -12.50 -7.67 -11.05
C GLU A 143 -12.58 -7.57 -12.58
N ILE A 144 -13.80 -7.56 -13.15
CA ILE A 144 -14.03 -7.48 -14.60
C ILE A 144 -13.59 -6.12 -15.17
N VAL A 145 -13.95 -5.02 -14.50
CA VAL A 145 -13.61 -3.65 -14.93
C VAL A 145 -12.16 -3.31 -14.63
N GLY A 146 -11.60 -3.91 -13.55
CA GLY A 146 -10.24 -3.66 -13.09
C GLY A 146 -10.07 -2.39 -12.26
N LEU A 147 -11.15 -1.67 -11.95
CA LEU A 147 -11.18 -0.42 -11.19
C LEU A 147 -12.24 -0.51 -10.08
N THR A 148 -11.94 0.07 -8.93
CA THR A 148 -12.95 0.32 -7.88
C THR A 148 -13.88 1.46 -8.29
N ALA A 149 -15.00 1.63 -7.59
CA ALA A 149 -15.95 2.73 -7.83
C ALA A 149 -15.27 4.10 -7.79
N ASP A 150 -14.44 4.36 -6.77
CA ASP A 150 -13.70 5.62 -6.63
C ASP A 150 -12.67 5.85 -7.74
N GLN A 151 -11.96 4.81 -8.14
CA GLN A 151 -11.01 4.90 -9.26
C GLN A 151 -11.73 5.17 -10.57
N PHE A 152 -12.84 4.46 -10.82
CA PHE A 152 -13.64 4.63 -12.02
C PHE A 152 -14.20 6.07 -12.10
N ARG A 153 -14.71 6.60 -10.99
CA ARG A 153 -15.22 7.98 -10.90
C ARG A 153 -14.13 9.00 -11.22
N LYS A 154 -12.95 8.86 -10.62
CA LYS A 154 -11.83 9.81 -10.79
C LYS A 154 -11.16 9.76 -12.17
N VAL A 155 -11.22 8.65 -12.86
CA VAL A 155 -10.42 8.39 -14.07
C VAL A 155 -11.26 8.29 -15.33
N VAL A 156 -12.40 7.60 -15.24
CA VAL A 156 -13.27 7.34 -16.39
C VAL A 156 -14.38 8.37 -16.48
N MET A 157 -14.93 8.76 -15.32
CA MET A 157 -16.03 9.72 -15.25
C MET A 157 -15.55 11.07 -14.71
N ILE A 158 -14.95 11.85 -15.59
CA ILE A 158 -14.51 13.20 -15.21
C ILE A 158 -15.73 14.11 -15.18
N ALA A 159 -16.28 14.37 -14.00
CA ALA A 159 -17.40 15.27 -13.80
C ALA A 159 -17.04 16.70 -14.18
N GLN A 160 -18.07 17.51 -14.48
CA GLN A 160 -17.89 18.91 -14.84
C GLN A 160 -17.21 19.68 -13.68
N GLY A 161 -16.00 20.19 -13.93
CA GLY A 161 -15.17 20.90 -12.94
C GLY A 161 -14.02 20.06 -12.39
N GLU A 162 -14.17 18.76 -12.15
CA GLU A 162 -13.13 17.90 -11.58
C GLU A 162 -11.89 17.78 -12.48
N PHE A 163 -12.05 17.89 -13.81
CA PHE A 163 -10.92 17.92 -14.73
C PHE A 163 -9.99 19.12 -14.49
N MET A 164 -10.58 20.28 -14.22
CA MET A 164 -9.79 21.49 -13.90
C MET A 164 -9.10 21.36 -12.56
N ASP A 165 -9.73 20.72 -11.58
CA ASP A 165 -9.14 20.45 -10.27
C ASP A 165 -7.99 19.47 -10.39
N PHE A 166 -8.14 18.41 -11.20
CA PHE A 166 -7.03 17.51 -11.51
C PHE A 166 -5.87 18.22 -12.22
N LEU A 167 -6.16 19.10 -13.20
CA LEU A 167 -5.09 19.87 -13.88
C LEU A 167 -4.38 20.84 -12.95
N ARG A 168 -5.08 21.43 -11.99
CA ARG A 168 -4.54 22.35 -10.98
C ARG A 168 -3.89 21.65 -9.80
N ALA A 169 -4.20 20.39 -9.57
CA ALA A 169 -3.66 19.60 -8.48
C ALA A 169 -2.12 19.59 -8.49
N GLY A 170 -1.53 19.63 -7.33
CA GLY A 170 -0.08 19.59 -7.15
C GLY A 170 0.54 18.24 -7.58
N SER A 171 1.86 18.21 -7.80
CA SER A 171 2.55 16.99 -8.21
C SER A 171 2.36 15.82 -7.23
N LYS A 172 2.19 16.09 -5.94
CA LYS A 172 1.93 15.04 -4.93
C LYS A 172 0.57 14.39 -5.15
N GLU A 173 -0.49 15.18 -5.27
CA GLU A 173 -1.87 14.71 -5.48
C GLU A 173 -1.99 13.91 -6.78
N LYS A 174 -1.36 14.40 -7.87
CA LYS A 174 -1.27 13.67 -9.13
C LYS A 174 -0.56 12.33 -8.99
N THR A 175 0.54 12.31 -8.22
CA THR A 175 1.30 11.08 -7.98
C THR A 175 0.50 10.07 -7.15
N GLU A 176 -0.23 10.52 -6.13
CA GLU A 176 -1.11 9.67 -5.33
C GLU A 176 -2.24 9.07 -6.18
N LEU A 177 -2.91 9.89 -6.99
CA LEU A 177 -3.96 9.45 -7.91
C LEU A 177 -3.45 8.40 -8.92
N LEU A 178 -2.27 8.65 -9.53
CA LEU A 178 -1.65 7.70 -10.45
C LEU A 178 -1.20 6.41 -9.75
N ARG A 179 -0.75 6.51 -8.49
CA ARG A 179 -0.36 5.36 -7.69
C ARG A 179 -1.55 4.45 -7.40
N ASP A 180 -2.66 5.04 -6.96
CA ASP A 180 -3.93 4.34 -6.74
C ASP A 180 -4.42 3.66 -8.02
N LEU A 181 -4.37 4.40 -9.13
CA LEU A 181 -4.82 3.92 -10.44
C LEU A 181 -3.99 2.74 -10.93
N LEU A 182 -2.67 2.86 -10.87
CA LEU A 182 -1.72 1.86 -11.38
C LEU A 182 -1.48 0.74 -10.36
N LYS A 183 -2.13 0.76 -9.18
CA LYS A 183 -1.95 -0.21 -8.10
C LYS A 183 -0.47 -0.38 -7.70
N THR A 184 0.28 0.73 -7.71
CA THR A 184 1.73 0.71 -7.43
C THR A 184 2.06 0.91 -5.95
N ASP A 185 1.08 0.94 -5.06
CA ASP A 185 1.26 1.09 -3.61
C ASP A 185 2.18 0.05 -3.01
N TYR A 186 2.08 -1.20 -3.49
CA TYR A 186 2.98 -2.26 -3.05
C TYR A 186 4.46 -1.92 -3.27
N TYR A 187 4.80 -1.40 -4.45
CA TYR A 187 6.18 -1.02 -4.77
C TYR A 187 6.64 0.20 -3.96
N TYR A 188 5.72 1.13 -3.70
CA TYR A 188 6.01 2.27 -2.84
C TYR A 188 6.28 1.83 -1.40
N GLN A 189 5.42 1.00 -0.82
CA GLN A 189 5.61 0.45 0.53
C GLN A 189 6.91 -0.35 0.63
N LEU A 190 7.23 -1.16 -0.38
CA LEU A 190 8.49 -1.89 -0.45
C LEU A 190 9.69 -0.93 -0.46
N SER A 191 9.64 0.11 -1.29
CA SER A 191 10.69 1.15 -1.35
C SER A 191 10.89 1.84 0.00
N GLU A 192 9.82 2.25 0.67
CA GLU A 192 9.89 2.90 1.99
C GLU A 192 10.43 1.96 3.06
N ARG A 193 10.03 0.68 3.03
CA ARG A 193 10.56 -0.34 3.95
C ARG A 193 12.05 -0.57 3.74
N LEU A 194 12.50 -0.64 2.48
CA LEU A 194 13.92 -0.77 2.16
C LEU A 194 14.74 0.45 2.61
N LYS A 195 14.22 1.67 2.42
CA LYS A 195 14.85 2.90 2.90
C LYS A 195 14.98 2.91 4.43
N THR A 196 13.93 2.50 5.14
CA THR A 196 13.93 2.41 6.60
C THR A 196 14.97 1.40 7.07
N LEU A 197 14.97 0.20 6.48
CA LEU A 197 15.95 -0.84 6.81
C LEU A 197 17.39 -0.41 6.52
N ALA A 198 17.63 0.24 5.39
CA ALA A 198 18.93 0.79 5.04
C ALA A 198 19.39 1.86 6.05
N LYS A 199 18.48 2.73 6.49
CA LYS A 199 18.76 3.75 7.50
C LYS A 199 19.09 3.12 8.86
N GLU A 200 18.34 2.12 9.30
CA GLU A 200 18.60 1.40 10.54
C GLU A 200 19.96 0.69 10.52
N LYS A 201 20.26 -0.04 9.43
CA LYS A 201 21.55 -0.72 9.27
C LYS A 201 22.71 0.24 9.21
N ASN A 202 22.57 1.37 8.50
CA ASN A 202 23.59 2.39 8.42
C ASN A 202 23.83 3.06 9.80
N THR A 203 22.76 3.31 10.56
CA THR A 203 22.88 3.84 11.92
C THR A 203 23.58 2.85 12.85
N ALA A 204 23.19 1.58 12.80
CA ALA A 204 23.84 0.51 13.58
C ALA A 204 25.34 0.38 13.22
N ALA A 205 25.68 0.40 11.93
CA ALA A 205 27.06 0.36 11.47
C ALA A 205 27.88 1.57 11.97
N LYS A 206 27.31 2.78 11.92
CA LYS A 206 27.96 3.99 12.46
C LYS A 206 28.21 3.90 13.97
N THR A 207 27.22 3.39 14.71
CA THR A 207 27.35 3.19 16.16
C THR A 207 28.43 2.17 16.50
N GLN A 208 28.44 1.04 15.81
CA GLN A 208 29.46 0.00 16.00
C GLN A 208 30.86 0.54 15.69
N ARG A 209 31.01 1.28 14.60
CA ARG A 209 32.26 1.93 14.24
C ARG A 209 32.74 2.91 15.31
N ALA A 210 31.84 3.77 15.81
CA ALA A 210 32.16 4.70 16.90
C ALA A 210 32.63 3.97 18.15
N ASN A 211 31.95 2.86 18.52
CA ASN A 211 32.35 2.01 19.63
C ASN A 211 33.72 1.39 19.41
N MET A 212 34.00 0.85 18.23
CA MET A 212 35.30 0.28 17.89
C MET A 212 36.42 1.32 17.99
N SER A 213 36.24 2.51 17.40
CA SER A 213 37.20 3.60 17.49
C SER A 213 37.43 4.07 18.93
N PHE A 214 36.35 4.09 19.74
CA PHE A 214 36.44 4.43 21.17
C PHE A 214 37.25 3.40 21.94
N PHE A 215 36.98 2.11 21.78
CA PHE A 215 37.74 1.04 22.46
C PHE A 215 39.17 0.94 21.97
N ALA A 216 39.40 1.06 20.66
CA ALA A 216 40.75 1.11 20.10
C ALA A 216 41.59 2.25 20.71
N GLY A 217 40.96 3.44 20.86
CA GLY A 217 41.63 4.61 21.47
C GLY A 217 41.96 4.40 22.96
N ARG A 218 41.24 3.54 23.67
CA ARG A 218 41.51 3.25 25.09
C ARG A 218 42.59 2.20 25.33
N ALA A 219 43.01 1.46 24.29
CA ALA A 219 44.10 0.51 24.45
C ALA A 219 45.40 1.28 24.71
N VAL A 220 45.99 1.07 25.89
CA VAL A 220 47.21 1.75 26.38
C VAL A 220 48.41 0.98 25.93
N THR A 221 49.41 1.68 25.39
CA THR A 221 50.67 1.12 24.93
C THR A 221 51.81 1.36 25.93
N GLU A 222 51.55 2.14 26.96
CA GLU A 222 52.52 2.51 27.98
C GLU A 222 52.88 1.29 28.88
N GLY A 223 54.15 1.01 29.01
CA GLY A 223 54.63 -0.14 29.79
C GLY A 223 54.73 -1.47 29.02
N LEU A 224 54.35 -1.49 27.73
CA LEU A 224 54.56 -2.66 26.87
C LEU A 224 55.99 -2.73 26.32
N PRO A 225 56.48 -3.91 25.95
CA PRO A 225 57.70 -4.05 25.13
C PRO A 225 57.53 -3.25 23.82
N GLU A 226 58.64 -2.70 23.31
CA GLU A 226 58.64 -1.78 22.17
C GLU A 226 57.99 -2.40 20.90
N GLU A 227 58.19 -3.65 20.66
CA GLU A 227 57.61 -4.45 19.56
C GLU A 227 56.09 -4.53 19.67
N ASP A 228 55.56 -4.83 20.85
CA ASP A 228 54.14 -4.92 21.15
C ASP A 228 53.44 -3.55 21.08
N ALA A 229 54.11 -2.52 21.58
CA ALA A 229 53.64 -1.15 21.54
C ALA A 229 53.49 -0.65 20.09
N GLN A 230 54.48 -0.90 19.23
CA GLN A 230 54.44 -0.55 17.82
C GLN A 230 53.34 -1.28 17.03
N ALA A 231 53.20 -2.61 17.26
CA ALA A 231 52.17 -3.43 16.61
C ALA A 231 50.78 -2.95 17.01
N LEU A 232 50.56 -2.68 18.30
CA LEU A 232 49.27 -2.19 18.80
C LEU A 232 48.94 -0.78 18.27
N GLU A 233 49.89 0.16 18.22
CA GLU A 233 49.66 1.48 17.66
C GLU A 233 49.36 1.43 16.17
N ALA A 234 50.01 0.58 15.39
CA ALA A 234 49.72 0.40 13.97
C ALA A 234 48.30 -0.14 13.75
N ALA A 235 47.91 -1.19 14.51
CA ALA A 235 46.58 -1.77 14.42
C ALA A 235 45.46 -0.80 14.88
N LYS A 236 45.69 -0.04 15.97
CA LYS A 236 44.79 1.04 16.41
C LYS A 236 44.63 2.11 15.35
N GLY A 237 45.75 2.57 14.79
CA GLY A 237 45.77 3.60 13.73
C GLY A 237 44.93 3.17 12.51
N ALA A 238 45.06 1.92 12.10
CA ALA A 238 44.28 1.37 10.98
C ALA A 238 42.77 1.40 11.24
N VAL A 239 42.30 1.14 12.46
CA VAL A 239 40.89 1.17 12.84
C VAL A 239 40.36 2.61 12.99
N ILE A 240 41.14 3.50 13.62
CA ILE A 240 40.69 4.86 13.93
C ILE A 240 40.67 5.74 12.67
N THR A 241 41.61 5.60 11.77
CA THR A 241 41.76 6.46 10.58
C THR A 241 41.00 5.96 9.37
N ALA A 242 40.57 4.69 9.37
CA ALA A 242 39.83 4.13 8.23
C ALA A 242 38.53 4.90 7.94
N LYS A 243 38.32 5.32 6.70
CA LYS A 243 37.05 5.93 6.24
C LYS A 243 35.94 4.86 6.20
N GLU A 244 36.26 3.66 5.74
CA GLU A 244 35.43 2.45 5.77
C GLU A 244 36.20 1.38 6.50
N LEU A 245 35.64 0.85 7.57
CA LEU A 245 36.27 -0.17 8.38
C LEU A 245 36.09 -1.55 7.71
N GLN A 246 37.20 -2.17 7.35
CA GLN A 246 37.18 -3.51 6.78
C GLN A 246 37.27 -4.57 7.90
N PRO A 247 36.63 -5.75 7.75
CA PRO A 247 36.69 -6.81 8.75
C PRO A 247 38.14 -7.20 9.12
N GLU A 248 39.02 -7.25 8.13
CA GLU A 248 40.44 -7.62 8.31
C GLU A 248 41.20 -6.67 9.25
N GLN A 249 40.84 -5.39 9.26
CA GLN A 249 41.43 -4.40 10.16
C GLN A 249 41.00 -4.61 11.62
N VAL A 250 39.75 -5.05 11.79
CA VAL A 250 39.20 -5.38 13.12
C VAL A 250 39.81 -6.65 13.65
N ASP A 251 39.92 -7.67 12.81
CA ASP A 251 40.50 -8.96 13.15
C ASP A 251 41.98 -8.81 13.50
N ALA A 252 42.73 -8.03 12.74
CA ALA A 252 44.13 -7.75 13.05
C ALA A 252 44.30 -7.03 14.39
N LEU A 253 43.44 -6.06 14.73
CA LEU A 253 43.47 -5.42 16.05
C LEU A 253 43.13 -6.39 17.18
N ALA A 254 42.13 -7.24 16.96
CA ALA A 254 41.71 -8.25 17.94
C ALA A 254 42.81 -9.27 18.19
N GLU A 255 43.52 -9.74 17.15
CA GLU A 255 44.64 -10.65 17.23
C GLU A 255 45.82 -10.06 18.04
N VAL A 256 46.25 -8.82 17.68
CA VAL A 256 47.31 -8.14 18.41
C VAL A 256 46.94 -7.94 19.89
N LEU A 257 45.71 -7.51 20.18
CA LEU A 257 45.24 -7.37 21.58
C LEU A 257 45.22 -8.70 22.33
N SER A 258 44.81 -9.80 21.70
CA SER A 258 44.79 -11.13 22.28
C SER A 258 46.21 -11.60 22.64
N ASP A 259 47.16 -11.41 21.72
CA ASP A 259 48.53 -11.80 21.91
C ASP A 259 49.23 -11.00 23.04
N VAL A 260 49.02 -9.68 23.05
CA VAL A 260 49.54 -8.79 24.11
C VAL A 260 48.94 -9.19 25.47
N CYS A 261 47.63 -9.42 25.55
CA CYS A 261 46.95 -9.85 26.77
C CYS A 261 47.49 -11.21 27.28
N ALA A 262 47.69 -12.18 26.40
CA ALA A 262 48.22 -13.49 26.78
C ALA A 262 49.66 -13.36 27.35
N ARG A 263 50.52 -12.54 26.72
CA ARG A 263 51.88 -12.29 27.23
C ARG A 263 51.87 -11.58 28.57
N LEU A 264 51.05 -10.59 28.79
CA LEU A 264 50.89 -9.90 30.07
C LEU A 264 50.40 -10.83 31.17
N GLN A 265 49.45 -11.72 30.87
CA GLN A 265 48.96 -12.73 31.84
C GLN A 265 50.08 -13.69 32.27
N LEU A 266 50.92 -14.16 31.35
CA LEU A 266 52.07 -14.97 31.67
C LEU A 266 53.08 -14.22 32.55
N GLN A 267 53.40 -12.98 32.21
CA GLN A 267 54.32 -12.16 33.04
C GLN A 267 53.76 -11.91 34.44
N GLN A 268 52.44 -11.64 34.53
CA GLN A 268 51.75 -11.46 35.84
C GLN A 268 51.84 -12.75 36.68
N GLY A 269 51.65 -13.93 36.05
CA GLY A 269 51.81 -15.21 36.71
C GLY A 269 53.23 -15.45 37.24
N ASP A 270 54.24 -15.16 36.42
CA ASP A 270 55.66 -15.28 36.82
C ASP A 270 56.04 -14.32 37.99
N LEU A 271 55.55 -13.06 37.90
CA LEU A 271 55.78 -12.09 38.98
C LEU A 271 55.09 -12.51 40.28
N ALA A 272 53.88 -13.04 40.22
CA ALA A 272 53.19 -13.55 41.40
C ALA A 272 53.93 -14.74 42.03
N GLN A 273 54.50 -15.66 41.22
CA GLN A 273 55.30 -16.78 41.73
C GLN A 273 56.58 -16.27 42.39
N ARG A 274 57.29 -15.32 41.76
CA ARG A 274 58.52 -14.71 42.35
C ARG A 274 58.21 -13.97 43.62
N GLN A 275 57.08 -13.23 43.70
CA GLN A 275 56.65 -12.54 44.90
C GLN A 275 56.36 -13.54 46.06
N THR A 276 55.73 -14.65 45.76
CA THR A 276 55.42 -15.71 46.74
C THR A 276 56.74 -16.38 47.21
N ALA A 277 57.66 -16.65 46.31
CA ALA A 277 58.95 -17.23 46.67
C ALA A 277 59.77 -16.28 47.57
N ALA A 278 59.87 -14.98 47.18
CA ALA A 278 60.55 -13.96 47.97
C ALA A 278 59.89 -13.75 49.37
N GLN A 279 58.60 -13.89 49.45
CA GLN A 279 57.83 -13.82 50.71
C GLN A 279 58.17 -15.02 51.63
N ASN A 280 58.21 -16.22 51.05
CA ASN A 280 58.60 -17.42 51.77
C ASN A 280 60.04 -17.36 52.27
N ASP A 281 60.98 -16.91 51.39
CA ASP A 281 62.41 -16.75 51.76
C ASP A 281 62.55 -15.69 52.91
N ARG A 282 61.81 -14.61 52.85
CA ARG A 282 61.76 -13.63 53.91
C ARG A 282 61.29 -14.21 55.22
N ASP A 283 60.20 -14.96 55.19
CA ASP A 283 59.62 -15.58 56.38
C ASP A 283 60.50 -16.65 56.96
N GLU A 284 61.25 -17.39 56.12
CA GLU A 284 62.27 -18.34 56.57
C GLU A 284 63.49 -17.64 57.21
N CYS A 285 63.96 -16.55 56.64
CA CYS A 285 64.98 -15.67 57.22
C CYS A 285 64.60 -15.15 58.59
N MET A 286 63.32 -14.62 58.72
CA MET A 286 62.84 -14.12 60.01
C MET A 286 62.79 -15.16 61.06
N LYS A 287 62.39 -16.44 60.77
CA LYS A 287 62.40 -17.59 61.69
C LYS A 287 63.80 -18.00 62.10
N ARG A 288 64.84 -17.68 61.35
CA ARG A 288 66.25 -17.93 61.74
C ARG A 288 66.85 -16.89 62.64
N ILE A 289 66.23 -15.71 62.76
CA ILE A 289 66.70 -14.58 63.55
C ILE A 289 66.03 -14.58 64.93
N GLU A 290 64.88 -15.22 65.09
CA GLU A 290 64.25 -15.56 66.39
C GLU A 290 64.93 -16.77 67.01
#